data_c5e92da52994a82abce28e109d601735
#
_entry.id   c5e92da52994a82abce28e109d601735
#
_cell.length_a   1.000
_cell.length_b   1.000
_cell.length_c   1.000
_cell.angle_alpha   90.00
_cell.angle_beta   90.00
_cell.angle_gamma   90.00
#
_symmetry.space_group_name_H-M   'P 1'
#
loop_
_entity.id
_entity.type
_entity.pdbx_description
1 polymer ?
#
loop_
_entity_poly.entity_id
_entity_poly.type
_entity_poly.pdbx_seq_one_letter_code
_entity_poly.pdbx_strand_id
1 'polypeptide(L)'
;SDKQVESQIRILNQDYRMTNSDINLVPDPFKSFRADAKIEFKLASRDPDGNPTKGITRTRTKERAFGVNDEVKFASTGGVDAWPTDKYCNIWVCTLSDGILGYAQFPGGPPETDGVVILSTAFGDVGTAAPPFNKGRTATHEVGHWLDLRHIWGDDSGACTGSDDVDDTPNQANANFGKPKFPSITCNNAPHGDMFMNYMDYTDDEAMFMFSVGQIARMRATLDGSRASLKTSDVL
;
A
#
# COMPACT_ATOMS: atom_id res chain seq x y z
N SER A 1 -16.20 9.42 3.91
CA SER A 1 -17.27 9.58 2.91
C SER A 1 -17.04 8.65 1.73
N ASP A 2 -18.09 8.34 0.94
CA ASP A 2 -17.93 7.54 -0.29
C ASP A 2 -16.94 8.20 -1.25
N LYS A 3 -17.00 9.53 -1.39
CA LYS A 3 -16.05 10.30 -2.20
C LYS A 3 -14.58 10.09 -1.80
N GLN A 4 -14.31 9.95 -0.51
CA GLN A 4 -12.95 9.68 -0.04
C GLN A 4 -12.50 8.25 -0.42
N VAL A 5 -13.40 7.26 -0.31
CA VAL A 5 -13.12 5.89 -0.77
C VAL A 5 -12.87 5.86 -2.28
N GLU A 6 -13.74 6.49 -3.05
CA GLU A 6 -13.59 6.61 -4.51
C GLU A 6 -12.28 7.29 -4.91
N SER A 7 -11.87 8.33 -4.15
CA SER A 7 -10.58 8.99 -4.37
C SER A 7 -9.40 8.05 -4.15
N GLN A 8 -9.46 7.20 -3.11
CA GLN A 8 -8.41 6.21 -2.87
C GLN A 8 -8.33 5.16 -3.98
N ILE A 9 -9.46 4.65 -4.46
CA ILE A 9 -9.46 3.69 -5.58
C ILE A 9 -8.87 4.33 -6.84
N ARG A 10 -9.18 5.59 -7.12
CA ARG A 10 -8.59 6.34 -8.23
C ARG A 10 -7.07 6.46 -8.06
N ILE A 11 -6.58 6.78 -6.85
CA ILE A 11 -5.14 6.91 -6.56
C ILE A 11 -4.44 5.57 -6.74
N LEU A 12 -4.95 4.48 -6.16
CA LEU A 12 -4.40 3.14 -6.37
C LEU A 12 -4.26 2.81 -7.86
N ASN A 13 -5.28 3.11 -8.66
CA ASN A 13 -5.22 2.90 -10.10
C ASN A 13 -4.16 3.78 -10.78
N GLN A 14 -4.02 5.05 -10.36
CA GLN A 14 -2.98 5.93 -10.92
C GLN A 14 -1.58 5.41 -10.61
N ASP A 15 -1.33 5.01 -9.37
CA ASP A 15 -0.01 4.56 -8.91
C ASP A 15 0.37 3.20 -9.51
N TYR A 16 -0.53 2.23 -9.48
CA TYR A 16 -0.29 0.88 -10.00
C TYR A 16 -0.32 0.79 -11.54
N ARG A 17 -0.85 1.81 -12.23
CA ARG A 17 -0.84 1.94 -13.69
C ARG A 17 0.18 2.97 -14.18
N MET A 18 1.01 3.51 -13.29
CA MET A 18 2.04 4.50 -13.62
C MET A 18 1.44 5.72 -14.38
N THR A 19 0.23 6.13 -14.00
CA THR A 19 -0.48 7.29 -14.58
C THR A 19 -0.63 8.45 -13.58
N ASN A 20 0.05 8.36 -12.44
CA ASN A 20 0.12 9.42 -11.45
C ASN A 20 0.80 10.67 -12.05
N SER A 21 0.24 11.85 -11.78
CA SER A 21 0.66 13.12 -12.40
C SER A 21 2.10 13.54 -12.05
N ASP A 22 2.62 13.01 -10.94
CA ASP A 22 3.95 13.29 -10.39
C ASP A 22 5.04 12.27 -10.83
N ILE A 23 4.70 11.29 -11.66
CA ILE A 23 5.66 10.27 -12.15
C ILE A 23 6.91 10.87 -12.82
N ASN A 24 6.79 12.05 -13.40
CA ASN A 24 7.91 12.74 -14.05
C ASN A 24 8.88 13.41 -13.07
N LEU A 25 8.54 13.48 -11.77
CA LEU A 25 9.42 13.96 -10.71
C LEU A 25 10.47 12.92 -10.27
N VAL A 26 10.34 11.68 -10.71
CA VAL A 26 11.36 10.65 -10.50
C VAL A 26 12.70 11.13 -11.07
N PRO A 27 13.80 11.13 -10.28
CA PRO A 27 15.13 11.53 -10.76
C PRO A 27 15.59 10.72 -11.96
N ASP A 28 16.35 11.37 -12.86
CA ASP A 28 16.74 10.78 -14.14
C ASP A 28 17.39 9.39 -14.04
N PRO A 29 18.28 9.10 -13.08
CA PRO A 29 18.87 7.76 -12.95
C PRO A 29 17.86 6.65 -12.68
N PHE A 30 16.71 6.97 -12.04
CA PHE A 30 15.68 6.00 -11.68
C PHE A 30 14.54 5.92 -12.71
N LYS A 31 14.49 6.80 -13.70
CA LYS A 31 13.39 6.82 -14.68
C LYS A 31 13.25 5.53 -15.48
N SER A 32 14.35 4.85 -15.77
CA SER A 32 14.33 3.57 -16.50
C SER A 32 13.81 2.39 -15.68
N PHE A 33 13.78 2.52 -14.37
CA PHE A 33 13.28 1.48 -13.46
C PHE A 33 11.76 1.56 -13.22
N ARG A 34 11.10 2.67 -13.61
CA ARG A 34 9.65 2.82 -13.47
C ARG A 34 8.92 1.82 -14.35
N ALA A 35 7.85 1.22 -13.83
CA ALA A 35 7.04 0.33 -14.63
C ALA A 35 5.55 0.37 -14.25
N ASP A 36 4.69 0.05 -15.23
CA ASP A 36 3.24 -0.12 -15.05
C ASP A 36 2.95 -1.54 -14.55
N ALA A 37 2.41 -1.68 -13.36
CA ALA A 37 2.06 -2.98 -12.78
C ALA A 37 0.91 -3.66 -13.54
N LYS A 38 0.13 -2.92 -14.30
CA LYS A 38 -1.10 -3.39 -14.98
C LYS A 38 -2.09 -4.04 -14.02
N ILE A 39 -2.15 -3.51 -12.79
CA ILE A 39 -3.09 -3.90 -11.74
C ILE A 39 -4.15 -2.80 -11.64
N GLU A 40 -5.41 -3.19 -11.60
CA GLU A 40 -6.54 -2.28 -11.46
C GLU A 40 -7.39 -2.67 -10.26
N PHE A 41 -7.84 -1.68 -9.52
CA PHE A 41 -8.68 -1.81 -8.35
C PHE A 41 -10.08 -1.29 -8.68
N LYS A 42 -11.09 -2.05 -8.27
CA LYS A 42 -12.51 -1.68 -8.43
C LYS A 42 -13.26 -1.99 -7.15
N LEU A 43 -14.23 -1.15 -6.83
CA LEU A 43 -15.17 -1.44 -5.76
C LEU A 43 -16.04 -2.64 -6.17
N ALA A 44 -16.25 -3.57 -5.24
CA ALA A 44 -17.11 -4.72 -5.47
C ALA A 44 -18.56 -4.27 -5.76
N SER A 45 -19.20 -4.88 -6.73
CA SER A 45 -20.62 -4.67 -7.06
C SER A 45 -21.56 -5.70 -6.42
N ARG A 46 -20.97 -6.80 -5.88
CA ARG A 46 -21.68 -7.84 -5.13
C ARG A 46 -21.02 -8.05 -3.78
N ASP A 47 -21.85 -8.25 -2.75
CA ASP A 47 -21.40 -8.65 -1.42
C ASP A 47 -21.18 -10.18 -1.34
N PRO A 48 -20.69 -10.73 -0.21
CA PRO A 48 -20.48 -12.18 -0.05
C PRO A 48 -21.72 -13.04 -0.24
N ASP A 49 -22.92 -12.49 -0.02
CA ASP A 49 -24.20 -13.17 -0.21
C ASP A 49 -24.72 -13.03 -1.66
N GLY A 50 -23.96 -12.34 -2.54
CA GLY A 50 -24.32 -12.11 -3.93
C GLY A 50 -25.27 -10.93 -4.16
N ASN A 51 -25.62 -10.17 -3.13
CA ASN A 51 -26.49 -9.00 -3.25
C ASN A 51 -25.73 -7.80 -3.86
N PRO A 52 -26.43 -6.91 -4.58
CA PRO A 52 -25.83 -5.67 -5.07
C PRO A 52 -25.27 -4.81 -3.92
N THR A 53 -24.06 -4.31 -4.12
CA THR A 53 -23.38 -3.42 -3.16
C THR A 53 -22.61 -2.32 -3.89
N LYS A 54 -22.17 -1.30 -3.14
CA LYS A 54 -21.19 -0.32 -3.60
C LYS A 54 -19.75 -0.72 -3.25
N GLY A 55 -19.54 -1.89 -2.63
CA GLY A 55 -18.24 -2.32 -2.11
C GLY A 55 -17.75 -1.47 -0.92
N ILE A 56 -18.62 -0.70 -0.30
CA ILE A 56 -18.29 0.20 0.82
C ILE A 56 -19.23 -0.13 1.97
N THR A 57 -18.66 -0.60 3.07
CA THR A 57 -19.41 -0.87 4.32
C THR A 57 -19.13 0.20 5.36
N ARG A 58 -20.01 0.28 6.38
CA ARG A 58 -19.90 1.22 7.50
C ARG A 58 -20.22 0.50 8.79
N THR A 59 -19.28 0.44 9.70
CA THR A 59 -19.44 -0.20 11.00
C THR A 59 -19.30 0.83 12.10
N ARG A 60 -20.29 0.89 13.01
CA ARG A 60 -20.18 1.71 14.22
C ARG A 60 -19.37 0.96 15.26
N THR A 61 -18.41 1.65 15.85
CA THR A 61 -17.61 1.11 16.95
C THR A 61 -17.64 2.04 18.17
N LYS A 62 -17.37 1.49 19.35
CA LYS A 62 -17.11 2.23 20.59
C LYS A 62 -15.61 2.46 20.80
N GLU A 63 -14.78 1.77 20.02
CA GLU A 63 -13.33 1.92 20.08
C GLU A 63 -12.93 3.29 19.53
N ARG A 64 -12.08 3.99 20.29
CA ARG A 64 -11.58 5.31 19.91
C ARG A 64 -10.47 5.22 18.84
N ALA A 65 -9.68 4.15 18.92
CA ALA A 65 -8.61 3.82 17.99
C ALA A 65 -8.30 2.32 18.08
N PHE A 66 -7.75 1.77 17.01
CA PHE A 66 -7.23 0.40 16.96
C PHE A 66 -5.70 0.42 16.87
N GLY A 67 -5.07 -0.64 17.37
CA GLY A 67 -3.63 -0.90 17.20
C GLY A 67 -3.36 -1.79 15.98
N VAL A 68 -2.15 -2.38 15.95
CA VAL A 68 -1.69 -3.31 14.90
C VAL A 68 -1.97 -4.78 15.21
N ASN A 69 -2.78 -5.05 16.24
CA ASN A 69 -3.11 -6.40 16.73
C ASN A 69 -4.35 -7.02 16.08
N ASP A 70 -4.75 -6.50 14.92
CA ASP A 70 -5.86 -6.96 14.09
C ASP A 70 -7.28 -6.82 14.69
N GLU A 71 -7.45 -6.17 15.84
CA GLU A 71 -8.77 -6.00 16.48
C GLU A 71 -9.81 -5.35 15.54
N VAL A 72 -9.39 -4.43 14.67
CA VAL A 72 -10.27 -3.80 13.67
C VAL A 72 -10.88 -4.80 12.68
N LYS A 73 -10.26 -5.97 12.53
CA LYS A 73 -10.65 -7.01 11.57
C LYS A 73 -11.67 -8.01 12.13
N PHE A 74 -12.15 -7.80 13.36
CA PHE A 74 -13.12 -8.69 14.01
C PHE A 74 -14.28 -7.93 14.63
N ALA A 75 -15.51 -8.38 14.36
CA ALA A 75 -16.72 -7.82 14.96
C ALA A 75 -16.74 -8.00 16.49
N SER A 76 -16.14 -9.08 16.99
CA SER A 76 -16.05 -9.38 18.42
C SER A 76 -15.21 -8.38 19.23
N THR A 77 -14.30 -7.66 18.57
CA THR A 77 -13.42 -6.65 19.17
C THR A 77 -13.77 -5.21 18.75
N GLY A 78 -14.97 -5.00 18.21
CA GLY A 78 -15.46 -3.69 17.82
C GLY A 78 -15.14 -3.27 16.39
N GLY A 79 -14.48 -4.15 15.63
CA GLY A 79 -14.20 -3.98 14.20
C GLY A 79 -15.27 -4.62 13.31
N VAL A 80 -14.85 -5.15 12.17
CA VAL A 80 -15.70 -5.85 11.20
C VAL A 80 -14.93 -6.98 10.54
N ASP A 81 -15.56 -8.15 10.41
CA ASP A 81 -14.94 -9.33 9.83
C ASP A 81 -14.63 -9.12 8.34
N ALA A 82 -13.57 -9.79 7.87
CA ALA A 82 -13.18 -9.78 6.46
C ALA A 82 -14.27 -10.39 5.57
N TRP A 83 -14.43 -9.84 4.37
CA TRP A 83 -15.08 -10.56 3.29
C TRP A 83 -14.16 -11.65 2.74
N PRO A 84 -14.69 -12.71 2.08
CA PRO A 84 -13.89 -13.83 1.56
C PRO A 84 -12.69 -13.37 0.74
N THR A 85 -11.50 -13.72 1.18
CA THR A 85 -10.23 -13.18 0.65
C THR A 85 -9.79 -13.83 -0.65
N ASP A 86 -10.45 -14.91 -1.05
CA ASP A 86 -10.34 -15.50 -2.37
C ASP A 86 -11.04 -14.68 -3.47
N LYS A 87 -11.92 -13.73 -3.07
CA LYS A 87 -12.69 -12.88 -3.98
C LYS A 87 -12.47 -11.38 -3.77
N TYR A 88 -12.09 -10.95 -2.57
CA TYR A 88 -12.00 -9.54 -2.19
C TYR A 88 -10.63 -9.18 -1.60
N CYS A 89 -10.14 -7.99 -1.93
CA CYS A 89 -9.11 -7.30 -1.17
C CYS A 89 -9.80 -6.47 -0.08
N ASN A 90 -9.65 -6.82 1.18
CA ASN A 90 -10.25 -6.10 2.30
C ASN A 90 -9.42 -4.88 2.67
N ILE A 91 -10.06 -3.72 2.81
CA ILE A 91 -9.42 -2.48 3.27
C ILE A 91 -10.23 -1.92 4.44
N TRP A 92 -9.65 -1.95 5.64
CA TRP A 92 -10.20 -1.32 6.83
C TRP A 92 -9.69 0.10 6.96
N VAL A 93 -10.59 1.05 7.17
CA VAL A 93 -10.24 2.47 7.35
C VAL A 93 -10.76 2.93 8.70
N CYS A 94 -9.86 3.29 9.61
CA CYS A 94 -10.20 3.59 10.99
C CYS A 94 -9.27 4.66 11.59
N THR A 95 -9.46 5.00 12.85
CA THR A 95 -8.44 5.69 13.64
C THR A 95 -7.44 4.67 14.15
N LEU A 96 -6.15 4.89 13.89
CA LEU A 96 -5.06 4.08 14.44
C LEU A 96 -4.36 4.80 15.58
N SER A 97 -3.87 4.05 16.57
CA SER A 97 -3.08 4.55 17.69
C SER A 97 -1.59 4.67 17.31
N ASP A 98 -0.80 5.24 18.22
CA ASP A 98 0.67 5.23 18.21
C ASP A 98 1.34 5.83 16.97
N GLY A 99 0.63 6.70 16.24
CA GLY A 99 1.15 7.40 15.06
C GLY A 99 1.27 6.51 13.82
N ILE A 100 0.66 5.33 13.82
CA ILE A 100 0.68 4.38 12.72
C ILE A 100 -0.24 4.88 11.60
N LEU A 101 0.24 4.84 10.36
CA LEU A 101 -0.52 5.26 9.18
C LEU A 101 -1.29 4.11 8.53
N GLY A 102 -0.75 2.91 8.61
CA GLY A 102 -1.34 1.70 8.06
C GLY A 102 -0.53 0.45 8.41
N TYR A 103 -1.07 -0.69 8.06
CA TYR A 103 -0.38 -1.97 8.07
C TYR A 103 -1.09 -2.96 7.15
N ALA A 104 -0.36 -3.98 6.72
CA ALA A 104 -0.88 -5.01 5.81
C ALA A 104 -0.50 -6.41 6.27
N GLN A 105 -1.28 -7.39 5.82
CA GLN A 105 -0.90 -8.78 5.93
C GLN A 105 -0.20 -9.23 4.66
N PHE A 106 1.01 -9.79 4.82
CA PHE A 106 1.72 -10.47 3.73
C PHE A 106 0.97 -11.71 3.25
N PRO A 107 1.20 -12.17 2.00
CA PRO A 107 0.58 -13.40 1.49
C PRO A 107 0.89 -14.61 2.35
N GLY A 108 -0.08 -15.51 2.51
CA GLY A 108 0.07 -16.78 3.25
C GLY A 108 -0.34 -16.72 4.73
N GLY A 109 -0.77 -15.57 5.22
CA GLY A 109 -1.38 -15.46 6.55
C GLY A 109 -2.83 -15.97 6.61
N PRO A 110 -3.47 -15.92 7.79
CA PRO A 110 -4.85 -16.35 7.98
C PRO A 110 -5.83 -15.52 7.13
N PRO A 111 -6.84 -16.12 6.50
CA PRO A 111 -7.80 -15.38 5.67
C PRO A 111 -8.65 -14.39 6.47
N GLU A 112 -8.86 -14.62 7.76
CA GLU A 112 -9.66 -13.76 8.63
C GLU A 112 -9.03 -12.38 8.84
N THR A 113 -7.71 -12.27 8.67
CA THR A 113 -6.96 -11.02 8.85
C THR A 113 -6.35 -10.50 7.55
N ASP A 114 -6.63 -11.16 6.41
CA ASP A 114 -6.03 -10.79 5.13
C ASP A 114 -6.60 -9.51 4.54
N GLY A 115 -5.72 -8.56 4.31
CA GLY A 115 -6.02 -7.24 3.77
C GLY A 115 -5.10 -6.16 4.31
N VAL A 116 -5.55 -4.91 4.20
CA VAL A 116 -4.80 -3.73 4.65
C VAL A 116 -5.65 -2.87 5.58
N VAL A 117 -5.00 -2.20 6.53
CA VAL A 117 -5.62 -1.27 7.47
C VAL A 117 -4.98 0.10 7.28
N ILE A 118 -5.79 1.15 7.12
CA ILE A 118 -5.31 2.50 6.82
C ILE A 118 -5.91 3.50 7.80
N LEU A 119 -5.07 4.39 8.31
CA LEU A 119 -5.52 5.54 9.10
C LEU A 119 -6.42 6.45 8.26
N SER A 120 -7.57 6.82 8.78
CA SER A 120 -8.58 7.60 8.05
C SER A 120 -8.09 8.98 7.56
N THR A 121 -7.07 9.56 8.20
CA THR A 121 -6.44 10.82 7.79
C THR A 121 -5.31 10.64 6.77
N ALA A 122 -4.91 9.38 6.47
CA ALA A 122 -3.92 9.02 5.45
C ALA A 122 -4.57 8.25 4.27
N PHE A 123 -5.90 8.33 4.11
CA PHE A 123 -6.68 7.58 3.13
C PHE A 123 -7.34 8.52 2.11
N GLY A 124 -7.04 8.34 0.83
CA GLY A 124 -7.53 9.20 -0.25
C GLY A 124 -6.85 10.57 -0.29
N ASP A 125 -7.44 11.50 -1.03
CA ASP A 125 -6.97 12.88 -1.17
C ASP A 125 -8.04 13.93 -0.88
N VAL A 126 -9.17 13.51 -0.34
CA VAL A 126 -10.29 14.38 0.07
C VAL A 126 -10.84 13.94 1.43
N GLY A 127 -11.78 14.69 1.97
CA GLY A 127 -12.46 14.33 3.22
C GLY A 127 -11.58 14.57 4.45
N THR A 128 -11.19 13.49 5.14
CA THR A 128 -10.33 13.56 6.35
C THR A 128 -8.85 13.48 6.04
N ALA A 129 -8.46 13.25 4.77
CA ALA A 129 -7.05 13.19 4.38
C ALA A 129 -6.31 14.47 4.75
N ALA A 130 -5.15 14.34 5.40
CA ALA A 130 -4.40 15.46 5.96
C ALA A 130 -2.89 15.37 5.65
N PRO A 131 -2.25 16.51 5.31
CA PRO A 131 -0.81 16.52 5.09
C PRO A 131 -0.02 16.02 6.31
N PRO A 132 1.14 15.37 6.08
CA PRO A 132 1.82 15.18 4.80
C PRO A 132 1.38 13.92 4.03
N PHE A 133 0.40 13.14 4.56
CA PHE A 133 -0.04 11.85 4.04
C PHE A 133 -1.43 11.93 3.38
N ASN A 134 -1.65 12.92 2.54
CA ASN A 134 -2.95 13.27 1.97
C ASN A 134 -3.07 13.04 0.45
N LYS A 135 -2.21 12.21 -0.13
CA LYS A 135 -2.31 11.79 -1.53
C LYS A 135 -2.58 10.29 -1.69
N GLY A 136 -2.99 9.63 -0.57
CA GLY A 136 -3.37 8.21 -0.56
C GLY A 136 -2.22 7.23 -0.75
N ARG A 137 -0.96 7.67 -0.58
CA ARG A 137 0.22 6.83 -0.80
C ARG A 137 0.45 5.82 0.31
N THR A 138 -0.09 6.05 1.50
CA THR A 138 -0.14 5.03 2.56
C THR A 138 -0.85 3.76 2.06
N ALA A 139 -2.03 3.88 1.45
CA ALA A 139 -2.71 2.70 0.92
C ALA A 139 -1.95 2.06 -0.25
N THR A 140 -1.28 2.85 -1.09
CA THR A 140 -0.40 2.33 -2.16
C THR A 140 0.73 1.50 -1.57
N HIS A 141 1.36 1.96 -0.49
CA HIS A 141 2.41 1.26 0.26
C HIS A 141 1.88 -0.05 0.87
N GLU A 142 0.78 0.00 1.62
CA GLU A 142 0.24 -1.18 2.30
C GLU A 142 -0.26 -2.25 1.32
N VAL A 143 -0.84 -1.85 0.21
CA VAL A 143 -1.19 -2.80 -0.86
C VAL A 143 0.07 -3.39 -1.51
N GLY A 144 1.18 -2.66 -1.54
CA GLY A 144 2.49 -3.20 -1.91
C GLY A 144 2.90 -4.38 -1.02
N HIS A 145 2.82 -4.23 0.31
CA HIS A 145 3.06 -5.32 1.27
C HIS A 145 2.07 -6.48 1.10
N TRP A 146 0.79 -6.18 0.91
CA TRP A 146 -0.23 -7.19 0.65
C TRP A 146 0.07 -7.98 -0.63
N LEU A 147 0.79 -7.39 -1.59
CA LEU A 147 1.30 -8.03 -2.81
C LEU A 147 2.76 -8.52 -2.68
N ASP A 148 3.25 -8.74 -1.46
CA ASP A 148 4.56 -9.30 -1.13
C ASP A 148 5.77 -8.38 -1.31
N LEU A 149 5.59 -7.07 -1.41
CA LEU A 149 6.73 -6.16 -1.38
C LEU A 149 7.21 -5.93 0.05
N ARG A 150 8.52 -5.87 0.25
CA ARG A 150 9.15 -5.47 1.51
C ARG A 150 9.55 -4.01 1.47
N HIS A 151 9.89 -3.47 2.63
CA HIS A 151 10.50 -2.15 2.70
C HIS A 151 11.83 -2.13 1.93
N ILE A 152 12.03 -1.07 1.16
CA ILE A 152 13.17 -0.95 0.26
C ILE A 152 14.54 -0.94 0.96
N TRP A 153 14.59 -0.64 2.26
CA TRP A 153 15.82 -0.68 3.08
C TRP A 153 16.08 -2.04 3.75
N GLY A 154 15.21 -3.03 3.53
CA GLY A 154 15.41 -4.42 3.99
C GLY A 154 15.32 -4.62 5.50
N ASP A 155 14.82 -3.63 6.27
CA ASP A 155 14.55 -3.69 7.73
C ASP A 155 15.71 -4.19 8.60
N ASP A 156 16.97 -3.91 8.22
CA ASP A 156 18.18 -4.42 8.86
C ASP A 156 18.81 -3.47 9.88
N SER A 157 18.07 -2.45 10.33
CA SER A 157 18.49 -1.45 11.32
C SER A 157 19.75 -0.66 10.91
N GLY A 158 19.95 -0.45 9.63
CA GLY A 158 21.06 0.35 9.08
C GLY A 158 22.34 -0.43 8.84
N ALA A 159 22.30 -1.75 8.90
CA ALA A 159 23.48 -2.60 8.67
C ALA A 159 23.93 -2.66 7.20
N CYS A 160 23.11 -2.19 6.26
CA CYS A 160 23.36 -2.27 4.82
C CYS A 160 23.55 -3.70 4.27
N THR A 161 23.00 -4.68 4.95
CA THR A 161 23.07 -6.11 4.60
C THR A 161 21.70 -6.71 4.32
N GLY A 162 20.63 -5.99 4.68
CA GLY A 162 19.26 -6.37 4.40
C GLY A 162 18.93 -6.28 2.92
N SER A 163 17.85 -6.93 2.52
CA SER A 163 17.34 -6.90 1.16
C SER A 163 15.80 -6.88 1.19
N ASP A 164 15.22 -6.14 0.26
CA ASP A 164 13.79 -6.21 -0.05
C ASP A 164 13.44 -7.36 -1.01
N ASP A 165 14.45 -8.20 -1.34
CA ASP A 165 14.36 -9.29 -2.32
C ASP A 165 14.02 -8.81 -3.75
N VAL A 166 14.47 -7.59 -4.10
CA VAL A 166 14.31 -6.99 -5.43
C VAL A 166 15.66 -6.45 -5.89
N ASP A 167 16.13 -6.90 -7.06
CA ASP A 167 17.49 -6.61 -7.54
C ASP A 167 17.69 -5.19 -8.08
N ASP A 168 16.63 -4.51 -8.50
CA ASP A 168 16.69 -3.20 -9.13
C ASP A 168 16.41 -2.03 -8.19
N THR A 169 16.28 -2.30 -6.90
CA THR A 169 16.22 -1.31 -5.82
C THR A 169 17.60 -1.20 -5.17
N PRO A 170 18.20 0.01 -5.10
CA PRO A 170 19.49 0.18 -4.44
C PRO A 170 19.38 -0.18 -2.96
N ASN A 171 20.41 -0.86 -2.43
CA ASN A 171 20.50 -1.07 -1.00
C ASN A 171 20.60 0.27 -0.26
N GLN A 172 19.77 0.49 0.76
CA GLN A 172 19.78 1.71 1.59
C GLN A 172 19.77 1.37 3.08
N ALA A 173 20.30 2.27 3.90
CA ALA A 173 20.52 1.97 5.31
C ALA A 173 19.23 1.92 6.15
N ASN A 174 18.35 2.89 5.96
CA ASN A 174 17.11 3.02 6.73
C ASN A 174 16.02 3.67 5.87
N ALA A 175 14.80 3.73 6.39
CA ALA A 175 13.73 4.51 5.82
C ALA A 175 14.14 5.99 5.66
N ASN A 176 13.75 6.59 4.56
CA ASN A 176 13.78 8.04 4.38
C ASN A 176 12.46 8.64 4.86
N PHE A 177 12.49 9.85 5.39
CA PHE A 177 11.33 10.58 5.89
C PHE A 177 11.23 11.99 5.30
N GLY A 178 10.05 12.57 5.33
CA GLY A 178 9.81 13.92 4.81
C GLY A 178 10.01 13.98 3.29
N LYS A 179 10.73 15.00 2.83
CA LYS A 179 11.01 15.24 1.40
C LYS A 179 12.52 15.27 1.17
N PRO A 180 13.19 14.11 1.02
CA PRO A 180 14.63 14.02 0.83
C PRO A 180 15.08 14.77 -0.43
N LYS A 181 16.32 15.25 -0.40
CA LYS A 181 16.97 15.83 -1.58
C LYS A 181 17.75 14.76 -2.31
N PHE A 182 17.57 14.72 -3.62
CA PHE A 182 18.35 13.82 -4.49
C PHE A 182 19.75 14.39 -4.79
N PRO A 183 20.82 13.56 -4.77
CA PRO A 183 20.85 12.19 -4.28
C PRO A 183 20.91 12.10 -2.74
N SER A 184 20.26 11.06 -2.16
CA SER A 184 20.44 10.65 -0.77
C SER A 184 21.34 9.41 -0.78
N ILE A 185 22.56 9.50 -0.29
CA ILE A 185 23.55 8.42 -0.44
C ILE A 185 23.75 7.73 0.90
N THR A 186 23.43 6.43 0.93
CA THR A 186 23.70 5.52 2.05
C THR A 186 24.26 4.20 1.52
N CYS A 187 24.72 3.30 2.37
CA CYS A 187 25.16 1.94 1.98
C CYS A 187 26.09 1.85 0.76
N ASN A 188 26.92 2.86 0.50
CA ASN A 188 27.80 2.93 -0.67
C ASN A 188 27.06 2.85 -2.02
N ASN A 189 25.81 3.29 -2.09
CA ASN A 189 24.97 3.26 -3.29
C ASN A 189 25.19 4.46 -4.24
N ALA A 190 26.35 5.15 -4.10
CA ALA A 190 26.75 6.20 -5.04
C ALA A 190 26.87 5.65 -6.48
N PRO A 191 26.62 6.47 -7.51
CA PRO A 191 26.33 7.91 -7.44
C PRO A 191 24.86 8.27 -7.29
N HIS A 192 23.94 7.29 -7.38
CA HIS A 192 22.50 7.57 -7.48
C HIS A 192 21.79 7.63 -6.13
N GLY A 193 22.33 6.93 -5.13
CA GLY A 193 21.78 6.94 -3.77
C GLY A 193 20.50 6.11 -3.60
N ASP A 194 19.80 6.37 -2.51
CA ASP A 194 18.56 5.72 -2.12
C ASP A 194 17.44 6.04 -3.13
N MET A 195 16.61 5.05 -3.41
CA MET A 195 15.40 5.23 -4.22
C MET A 195 14.24 5.74 -3.35
N PHE A 196 14.45 6.83 -2.61
CA PHE A 196 13.52 7.36 -1.61
C PHE A 196 12.14 7.75 -2.17
N MET A 197 12.02 7.90 -3.50
CA MET A 197 10.76 8.16 -4.19
C MET A 197 9.96 6.90 -4.49
N ASN A 198 10.41 5.75 -4.04
CA ASN A 198 9.71 4.48 -4.16
C ASN A 198 8.55 4.42 -3.17
N TYR A 199 7.41 3.84 -3.57
CA TYR A 199 6.25 3.69 -2.68
C TYR A 199 6.52 2.81 -1.46
N MET A 200 7.59 2.01 -1.45
CA MET A 200 7.98 1.16 -0.33
C MET A 200 9.01 1.82 0.62
N ASP A 201 9.23 3.14 0.51
CA ASP A 201 9.92 3.96 1.51
C ASP A 201 8.91 4.68 2.43
N TYR A 202 9.37 5.51 3.36
CA TYR A 202 8.57 6.23 4.37
C TYR A 202 8.56 7.75 4.18
N THR A 203 8.83 8.22 2.99
CA THR A 203 8.77 9.65 2.67
C THR A 203 7.33 10.18 2.69
N ASP A 204 7.18 11.51 2.74
CA ASP A 204 5.87 12.14 2.58
C ASP A 204 5.24 11.75 1.24
N ASP A 205 3.91 11.69 1.17
CA ASP A 205 3.17 11.35 -0.06
C ASP A 205 3.62 12.18 -1.28
N GLU A 206 4.06 13.42 -1.06
CA GLU A 206 4.57 14.31 -2.13
C GLU A 206 5.96 13.91 -2.64
N ALA A 207 6.62 12.95 -2.05
CA ALA A 207 7.95 12.49 -2.45
C ALA A 207 7.96 11.02 -2.94
N MET A 208 6.81 10.35 -2.98
CA MET A 208 6.65 8.99 -3.46
C MET A 208 6.00 8.97 -4.84
N PHE A 209 6.62 8.30 -5.83
CA PHE A 209 6.17 8.40 -7.23
C PHE A 209 6.13 7.10 -7.99
N MET A 210 6.77 6.02 -7.53
CA MET A 210 7.01 4.86 -8.37
C MET A 210 7.14 3.52 -7.62
N PHE A 211 6.85 2.45 -8.33
CA PHE A 211 7.40 1.12 -8.12
C PHE A 211 8.47 0.82 -9.17
N SER A 212 9.41 -0.09 -8.86
CA SER A 212 10.41 -0.57 -9.79
C SER A 212 9.90 -1.75 -10.65
N VAL A 213 10.62 -2.07 -11.73
CA VAL A 213 10.35 -3.22 -12.59
C VAL A 213 10.37 -4.52 -11.79
N GLY A 214 11.38 -4.70 -10.92
CA GLY A 214 11.52 -5.88 -10.06
C GLY A 214 10.40 -5.99 -9.05
N GLN A 215 10.00 -4.90 -8.42
CA GLN A 215 8.83 -4.87 -7.51
C GLN A 215 7.55 -5.30 -8.24
N ILE A 216 7.35 -4.83 -9.47
CA ILE A 216 6.18 -5.22 -10.27
C ILE A 216 6.21 -6.70 -10.60
N ALA A 217 7.38 -7.25 -10.97
CA ALA A 217 7.52 -8.68 -11.22
C ALA A 217 7.13 -9.51 -9.98
N ARG A 218 7.56 -9.07 -8.78
CA ARG A 218 7.23 -9.70 -7.50
C ARG A 218 5.72 -9.64 -7.18
N MET A 219 5.09 -8.48 -7.32
CA MET A 219 3.64 -8.31 -7.14
C MET A 219 2.84 -9.20 -8.09
N ARG A 220 3.26 -9.29 -9.36
CA ARG A 220 2.60 -10.14 -10.35
C ARG A 220 2.76 -11.63 -10.04
N ALA A 221 3.93 -12.05 -9.56
CA ALA A 221 4.13 -13.43 -9.11
C ALA A 221 3.18 -13.79 -7.95
N THR A 222 2.92 -12.87 -7.03
CA THR A 222 1.92 -13.02 -5.97
C THR A 222 0.50 -13.20 -6.53
N LEU A 223 0.12 -12.38 -7.52
CA LEU A 223 -1.18 -12.52 -8.19
C LEU A 223 -1.28 -13.75 -9.10
N ASP A 224 -0.17 -14.32 -9.54
CA ASP A 224 -0.15 -15.58 -10.29
C ASP A 224 -0.10 -16.80 -9.37
N GLY A 225 0.28 -16.62 -8.12
CA GLY A 225 0.46 -17.64 -7.09
C GLY A 225 -0.58 -17.57 -5.98
N SER A 226 -0.15 -17.09 -4.81
CA SER A 226 -0.95 -17.11 -3.57
C SER A 226 -2.27 -16.32 -3.63
N ARG A 227 -2.39 -15.33 -4.53
CA ARG A 227 -3.59 -14.50 -4.73
C ARG A 227 -4.25 -14.69 -6.10
N ALA A 228 -4.00 -15.83 -6.75
CA ALA A 228 -4.47 -16.08 -8.12
C ALA A 228 -6.01 -16.07 -8.25
N SER A 229 -6.73 -16.43 -7.20
CA SER A 229 -8.21 -16.43 -7.15
C SER A 229 -8.82 -15.06 -7.44
N LEU A 230 -8.15 -13.97 -7.03
CA LEU A 230 -8.64 -12.61 -7.27
C LEU A 230 -8.74 -12.24 -8.75
N LYS A 231 -7.94 -12.88 -9.62
CA LYS A 231 -7.97 -12.63 -11.07
C LYS A 231 -9.24 -13.15 -11.76
N THR A 232 -9.93 -14.07 -11.11
CA THR A 232 -11.15 -14.71 -11.60
C THR A 232 -12.37 -14.38 -10.74
N SER A 233 -12.25 -13.39 -9.85
CA SER A 233 -13.34 -12.97 -8.98
C SER A 233 -14.54 -12.47 -9.79
N ASP A 234 -15.73 -12.91 -9.41
CA ASP A 234 -17.02 -12.63 -10.06
C ASP A 234 -17.84 -11.54 -9.34
N VAL A 235 -17.19 -10.74 -8.48
CA VAL A 235 -17.84 -9.74 -7.61
C VAL A 235 -17.88 -8.33 -8.21
N LEU A 236 -17.47 -8.15 -9.46
CA LEU A 236 -17.46 -6.88 -10.19
C LEU A 236 -18.70 -6.67 -11.03
#